data_7bf757ba5cb0f709099e25598a8e1294
#
_entry.id   7bf757ba5cb0f709099e25598a8e1294
#
_cell.length_a   1.000
_cell.length_b   1.000
_cell.length_c   1.000
_cell.angle_alpha   90.00
_cell.angle_beta   90.00
_cell.angle_gamma   90.00
#
_symmetry.space_group_name_H-M   'P 1'
#
loop_
_entity.id
_entity.type
_entity.pdbx_description
1 polymer ?
#
loop_
_entity_poly.entity_id
_entity_poly.type
_entity_poly.pdbx_seq_one_letter_code
_entity_poly.pdbx_strand_id
1 'polypeptide(L)'
;MKVSIIIPALNEEQMLPRLLDSIKVQDFDDYEVIVADAHSKDRTREIAAEYGCRVVDGGLPAAGRNAGASAACGDFLFFLDADVVLPQGFIRNVYDEMQDRYFDLATCEIRPLSDYRLDRIIHRMMNLAVLLNLWLDPKAFGFCIFVTRRLFERVGGFDETIYVAEDNDFVKRASMFKALRYLNSAYIMVSIRRFEKEGRFAYMKKGIKLNLYRAFKGEIRSSEVVKYEFDAFNKPESPEDLNLLDTIEKHLIKAEEKSRRFSRRAQKQSSATASSIRQFQPSLDEYAHLIEELDEYLGRKEQREQRQQKLRDFFKPHRSSAQS
;
A
#
# COMPACT_ATOMS: atom_id res chain seq x y z
N MET A 1 -23.59 -3.31 -14.25
CA MET A 1 -22.60 -3.38 -13.16
C MET A 1 -22.05 -2.00 -12.87
N LYS A 2 -22.06 -1.59 -11.59
CA LYS A 2 -21.50 -0.29 -11.19
C LYS A 2 -20.01 -0.40 -10.88
N VAL A 3 -19.61 -1.49 -10.21
CA VAL A 3 -18.25 -1.69 -9.74
C VAL A 3 -17.68 -3.00 -10.26
N SER A 4 -16.45 -2.97 -10.80
CA SER A 4 -15.64 -4.16 -11.06
C SER A 4 -14.45 -4.17 -10.10
N ILE A 5 -14.35 -5.19 -9.27
CA ILE A 5 -13.22 -5.42 -8.36
C ILE A 5 -12.22 -6.30 -9.09
N ILE A 6 -11.01 -5.78 -9.28
CA ILE A 6 -9.94 -6.42 -10.06
C ILE A 6 -8.81 -6.81 -9.11
N ILE A 7 -8.51 -8.10 -9.08
CA ILE A 7 -7.57 -8.71 -8.14
C ILE A 7 -6.49 -9.44 -8.93
N PRO A 8 -5.29 -8.85 -9.14
CA PRO A 8 -4.14 -9.61 -9.62
C PRO A 8 -3.71 -10.61 -8.54
N ALA A 9 -3.47 -11.86 -8.92
CA ALA A 9 -3.10 -12.91 -7.99
C ALA A 9 -2.00 -13.82 -8.54
N LEU A 10 -1.07 -14.22 -7.65
CA LEU A 10 -0.04 -15.23 -7.92
C LEU A 10 0.27 -16.01 -6.63
N ASN A 11 -0.16 -17.28 -6.57
CA ASN A 11 0.04 -18.16 -5.42
C ASN A 11 -0.50 -17.56 -4.12
N GLU A 12 -1.77 -17.21 -4.11
CA GLU A 12 -2.47 -16.54 -3.01
C GLU A 12 -3.58 -17.43 -2.38
N GLU A 13 -3.46 -18.77 -2.45
CA GLU A 13 -4.46 -19.70 -1.89
C GLU A 13 -4.78 -19.47 -0.41
N GLN A 14 -3.82 -18.91 0.37
CA GLN A 14 -4.01 -18.62 1.78
C GLN A 14 -4.70 -17.30 2.06
N MET A 15 -4.49 -16.28 1.21
CA MET A 15 -4.97 -14.93 1.46
C MET A 15 -6.22 -14.58 0.67
N LEU A 16 -6.34 -15.06 -0.56
CA LEU A 16 -7.48 -14.80 -1.43
C LEU A 16 -8.84 -15.13 -0.78
N PRO A 17 -9.03 -16.25 -0.06
CA PRO A 17 -10.30 -16.53 0.62
C PRO A 17 -10.69 -15.44 1.60
N ARG A 18 -9.75 -14.89 2.37
CA ARG A 18 -10.03 -13.83 3.36
C ARG A 18 -10.54 -12.55 2.70
N LEU A 19 -9.96 -12.16 1.57
CA LEU A 19 -10.46 -11.04 0.78
C LEU A 19 -11.85 -11.34 0.24
N LEU A 20 -12.07 -12.50 -0.40
CA LEU A 20 -13.33 -12.86 -1.02
C LEU A 20 -14.46 -13.00 0.02
N ASP A 21 -14.19 -13.53 1.21
CA ASP A 21 -15.13 -13.53 2.33
C ASP A 21 -15.51 -12.11 2.75
N SER A 22 -14.52 -11.21 2.82
CA SER A 22 -14.78 -9.82 3.17
C SER A 22 -15.56 -9.05 2.09
N ILE A 23 -15.44 -9.44 0.83
CA ILE A 23 -16.24 -8.91 -0.28
C ILE A 23 -17.68 -9.45 -0.19
N LYS A 24 -17.84 -10.73 0.10
CA LYS A 24 -19.16 -11.41 0.12
C LYS A 24 -20.12 -10.86 1.18
N VAL A 25 -19.60 -10.31 2.27
CA VAL A 25 -20.40 -9.73 3.37
C VAL A 25 -20.67 -8.22 3.21
N GLN A 26 -20.32 -7.63 2.06
CA GLN A 26 -20.61 -6.22 1.79
C GLN A 26 -22.12 -6.02 1.52
N ASP A 27 -22.60 -4.84 1.86
CA ASP A 27 -24.00 -4.40 1.67
C ASP A 27 -24.22 -3.72 0.31
N PHE A 28 -23.51 -4.14 -0.72
CA PHE A 28 -23.55 -3.59 -2.08
C PHE A 28 -23.59 -4.73 -3.09
N ASP A 29 -24.64 -4.81 -3.92
CA ASP A 29 -24.91 -5.97 -4.78
C ASP A 29 -24.52 -5.76 -6.26
N ASP A 30 -24.33 -4.50 -6.71
CA ASP A 30 -24.09 -4.18 -8.11
C ASP A 30 -22.59 -4.17 -8.45
N TYR A 31 -21.91 -5.28 -8.15
CA TYR A 31 -20.50 -5.48 -8.44
C TYR A 31 -20.20 -6.82 -9.10
N GLU A 32 -19.03 -6.93 -9.68
CA GLU A 32 -18.40 -8.18 -10.12
C GLU A 32 -16.98 -8.27 -9.54
N VAL A 33 -16.49 -9.50 -9.41
CA VAL A 33 -15.11 -9.78 -8.97
C VAL A 33 -14.36 -10.48 -10.09
N ILE A 34 -13.21 -9.96 -10.48
CA ILE A 34 -12.35 -10.49 -11.53
C ILE A 34 -10.99 -10.77 -10.92
N VAL A 35 -10.59 -12.04 -10.92
CA VAL A 35 -9.27 -12.48 -10.49
C VAL A 35 -8.40 -12.67 -11.72
N ALA A 36 -7.35 -11.85 -11.86
CA ALA A 36 -6.36 -11.95 -12.92
C ALA A 36 -5.17 -12.79 -12.42
N ASP A 37 -5.22 -14.09 -12.70
CA ASP A 37 -4.28 -15.07 -12.20
C ASP A 37 -3.00 -15.13 -13.05
N ALA A 38 -1.86 -14.94 -12.42
CA ALA A 38 -0.54 -14.94 -13.06
C ALA A 38 0.06 -16.37 -13.16
N HIS A 39 -0.73 -17.36 -13.57
CA HIS A 39 -0.37 -18.77 -13.69
C HIS A 39 0.04 -19.40 -12.35
N SER A 40 -0.78 -19.21 -11.33
CA SER A 40 -0.59 -19.81 -10.00
C SER A 40 -0.42 -21.33 -10.06
N LYS A 41 0.44 -21.86 -9.20
CA LYS A 41 0.73 -23.29 -9.07
C LYS A 41 0.02 -23.93 -7.89
N ASP A 42 -0.63 -23.13 -7.08
CA ASP A 42 -1.45 -23.51 -5.93
C ASP A 42 -2.95 -23.47 -6.30
N ARG A 43 -3.81 -23.54 -5.31
CA ARG A 43 -5.27 -23.54 -5.53
C ARG A 43 -5.89 -22.17 -5.77
N THR A 44 -5.11 -21.11 -5.99
CA THR A 44 -5.61 -19.73 -6.16
C THR A 44 -6.75 -19.68 -7.19
N ARG A 45 -6.56 -20.29 -8.35
CA ARG A 45 -7.50 -20.28 -9.49
C ARG A 45 -8.79 -21.04 -9.19
N GLU A 46 -8.66 -22.19 -8.53
CA GLU A 46 -9.78 -23.01 -8.10
C GLU A 46 -10.63 -22.26 -7.06
N ILE A 47 -9.99 -21.68 -6.06
CA ILE A 47 -10.64 -20.89 -5.01
C ILE A 47 -11.41 -19.70 -5.62
N ALA A 48 -10.81 -18.95 -6.54
CA ALA A 48 -11.49 -17.86 -7.21
C ALA A 48 -12.77 -18.32 -7.93
N ALA A 49 -12.72 -19.47 -8.62
CA ALA A 49 -13.87 -20.05 -9.30
C ALA A 49 -14.93 -20.55 -8.31
N GLU A 50 -14.55 -21.18 -7.21
CA GLU A 50 -15.47 -21.63 -6.13
C GLU A 50 -16.26 -20.45 -5.49
N TYR A 51 -15.64 -19.26 -5.42
CA TYR A 51 -16.31 -18.03 -4.96
C TYR A 51 -17.15 -17.34 -6.03
N GLY A 52 -17.22 -17.89 -7.25
CA GLY A 52 -17.96 -17.31 -8.36
C GLY A 52 -17.29 -16.12 -9.03
N CYS A 53 -16.00 -15.93 -8.81
CA CYS A 53 -15.24 -14.87 -9.47
C CYS A 53 -15.03 -15.20 -10.96
N ARG A 54 -15.00 -14.18 -11.81
CA ARG A 54 -14.50 -14.32 -13.17
C ARG A 54 -12.98 -14.43 -13.14
N VAL A 55 -12.45 -15.56 -13.58
CA VAL A 55 -11.00 -15.78 -13.63
C VAL A 55 -10.49 -15.51 -15.05
N VAL A 56 -9.46 -14.69 -15.15
CA VAL A 56 -8.77 -14.37 -16.41
C VAL A 56 -7.27 -14.64 -16.28
N ASP A 57 -6.59 -14.86 -17.40
CA ASP A 57 -5.15 -14.98 -17.40
C ASP A 57 -4.55 -13.59 -17.17
N GLY A 58 -3.68 -13.51 -16.17
CA GLY A 58 -2.96 -12.31 -15.74
C GLY A 58 -1.49 -12.35 -16.14
N GLY A 59 -0.65 -11.77 -15.30
CA GLY A 59 0.80 -11.69 -15.49
C GLY A 59 1.44 -10.91 -14.36
N LEU A 60 2.53 -10.19 -14.64
CA LEU A 60 3.08 -9.21 -13.69
C LEU A 60 1.98 -8.22 -13.25
N PRO A 61 2.11 -7.53 -12.11
CA PRO A 61 1.02 -6.73 -11.54
C PRO A 61 0.34 -5.77 -12.53
N ALA A 62 1.09 -5.07 -13.38
CA ALA A 62 0.53 -4.19 -14.41
C ALA A 62 -0.33 -4.97 -15.42
N ALA A 63 0.20 -6.07 -15.98
CA ALA A 63 -0.50 -6.91 -16.94
C ALA A 63 -1.76 -7.55 -16.33
N GLY A 64 -1.66 -8.04 -15.08
CA GLY A 64 -2.81 -8.61 -14.38
C GLY A 64 -3.93 -7.58 -14.17
N ARG A 65 -3.60 -6.34 -13.75
CA ARG A 65 -4.59 -5.26 -13.60
C ARG A 65 -5.22 -4.88 -14.94
N ASN A 66 -4.43 -4.80 -16.01
CA ASN A 66 -4.94 -4.51 -17.36
C ASN A 66 -5.85 -5.62 -17.88
N ALA A 67 -5.45 -6.89 -17.73
CA ALA A 67 -6.25 -8.04 -18.13
C ALA A 67 -7.60 -8.06 -17.39
N GLY A 68 -7.58 -7.84 -16.07
CA GLY A 68 -8.79 -7.72 -15.28
C GLY A 68 -9.67 -6.55 -15.71
N ALA A 69 -9.10 -5.36 -15.95
CA ALA A 69 -9.82 -4.19 -16.43
C ALA A 69 -10.45 -4.40 -17.82
N SER A 70 -9.75 -5.10 -18.72
CA SER A 70 -10.28 -5.44 -20.04
C SER A 70 -11.48 -6.39 -20.00
N ALA A 71 -11.53 -7.27 -19.00
CA ALA A 71 -12.63 -8.19 -18.78
C ALA A 71 -13.80 -7.55 -18.00
N ALA A 72 -13.57 -6.41 -17.34
CA ALA A 72 -14.51 -5.75 -16.47
C ALA A 72 -15.68 -5.10 -17.25
N CYS A 73 -16.87 -5.02 -16.61
CA CYS A 73 -18.09 -4.40 -17.16
C CYS A 73 -18.56 -3.18 -16.35
N GLY A 74 -18.04 -2.95 -15.15
CA GLY A 74 -18.44 -1.86 -14.26
C GLY A 74 -17.94 -0.49 -14.71
N ASP A 75 -18.65 0.57 -14.31
CA ASP A 75 -18.26 1.96 -14.57
C ASP A 75 -17.10 2.43 -13.69
N PHE A 76 -16.94 1.81 -12.52
CA PHE A 76 -15.85 2.02 -11.58
C PHE A 76 -15.00 0.76 -11.48
N LEU A 77 -13.69 0.94 -11.57
CA LEU A 77 -12.69 -0.12 -11.44
C LEU A 77 -11.98 0.03 -10.08
N PHE A 78 -12.09 -0.98 -9.24
CA PHE A 78 -11.44 -1.05 -7.93
C PHE A 78 -10.30 -2.06 -7.99
N PHE A 79 -9.07 -1.59 -7.97
CA PHE A 79 -7.88 -2.43 -7.95
C PHE A 79 -7.50 -2.77 -6.51
N LEU A 80 -7.53 -4.05 -6.18
CA LEU A 80 -7.22 -4.61 -4.86
C LEU A 80 -6.22 -5.74 -5.02
N ASP A 81 -5.21 -5.85 -4.14
CA ASP A 81 -4.34 -7.03 -4.11
C ASP A 81 -5.02 -8.16 -3.32
N ALA A 82 -4.62 -9.41 -3.55
CA ALA A 82 -5.23 -10.60 -2.94
C ALA A 82 -5.04 -10.72 -1.41
N ASP A 83 -4.12 -9.92 -0.84
CA ASP A 83 -3.73 -9.96 0.57
C ASP A 83 -4.31 -8.80 1.42
N VAL A 84 -5.42 -8.23 0.99
CA VAL A 84 -6.16 -7.20 1.74
C VAL A 84 -7.47 -7.77 2.30
N VAL A 85 -8.07 -7.03 3.24
CA VAL A 85 -9.40 -7.33 3.80
C VAL A 85 -10.22 -6.05 3.86
N LEU A 86 -11.47 -6.12 3.40
CA LEU A 86 -12.38 -4.99 3.37
C LEU A 86 -13.21 -4.92 4.66
N PRO A 87 -13.28 -3.76 5.33
CA PRO A 87 -14.24 -3.56 6.40
C PRO A 87 -15.69 -3.55 5.86
N GLN A 88 -16.66 -3.76 6.73
CA GLN A 88 -18.08 -3.70 6.37
C GLN A 88 -18.43 -2.33 5.77
N GLY A 89 -19.25 -2.32 4.72
CA GLY A 89 -19.70 -1.11 4.02
C GLY A 89 -18.63 -0.47 3.12
N PHE A 90 -17.46 -1.09 2.94
CA PHE A 90 -16.36 -0.52 2.18
C PHE A 90 -16.75 -0.20 0.73
N ILE A 91 -17.32 -1.16 0.00
CA ILE A 91 -17.63 -0.99 -1.43
C ILE A 91 -18.63 0.16 -1.61
N ARG A 92 -19.71 0.16 -0.80
CA ARG A 92 -20.72 1.22 -0.81
C ARG A 92 -20.10 2.57 -0.51
N ASN A 93 -19.36 2.70 0.58
CA ASN A 93 -18.76 3.96 0.99
C ASN A 93 -17.81 4.56 -0.08
N VAL A 94 -16.98 3.71 -0.71
CA VAL A 94 -16.10 4.14 -1.80
C VAL A 94 -16.92 4.58 -3.01
N TYR A 95 -17.89 3.76 -3.44
CA TYR A 95 -18.73 4.05 -4.58
C TYR A 95 -19.52 5.34 -4.38
N ASP A 96 -20.23 5.48 -3.26
CA ASP A 96 -21.09 6.63 -2.96
C ASP A 96 -20.24 7.92 -2.87
N GLU A 97 -19.08 7.92 -2.14
CA GLU A 97 -18.23 9.11 -2.07
C GLU A 97 -17.66 9.50 -3.44
N MET A 98 -17.29 8.53 -4.29
CA MET A 98 -16.81 8.83 -5.64
C MET A 98 -17.93 9.38 -6.52
N GLN A 99 -19.13 8.79 -6.48
CA GLN A 99 -20.25 9.20 -7.28
C GLN A 99 -20.79 10.56 -6.86
N ASP A 100 -21.05 10.77 -5.58
CA ASP A 100 -21.66 12.01 -5.05
C ASP A 100 -20.75 13.23 -5.23
N ARG A 101 -19.43 12.98 -5.24
CA ARG A 101 -18.44 14.05 -5.37
C ARG A 101 -17.80 14.12 -6.75
N TYR A 102 -18.28 13.33 -7.70
CA TYR A 102 -17.78 13.26 -9.08
C TYR A 102 -16.27 13.01 -9.15
N PHE A 103 -15.77 12.07 -8.34
CA PHE A 103 -14.36 11.71 -8.35
C PHE A 103 -14.09 10.65 -9.41
N ASP A 104 -13.11 10.90 -10.29
CA ASP A 104 -12.69 9.95 -11.31
C ASP A 104 -11.49 9.09 -10.86
N LEU A 105 -10.69 9.55 -9.90
CA LEU A 105 -9.52 8.87 -9.36
C LEU A 105 -9.45 9.06 -7.85
N ALA A 106 -9.35 7.96 -7.11
CA ALA A 106 -9.32 8.01 -5.66
C ALA A 106 -8.45 6.91 -5.04
N THR A 107 -8.07 7.12 -3.80
CA THR A 107 -7.45 6.16 -2.87
C THR A 107 -8.02 6.38 -1.48
N CYS A 108 -7.75 5.47 -0.53
CA CYS A 108 -8.22 5.64 0.84
C CYS A 108 -7.12 5.32 1.86
N GLU A 109 -7.47 5.41 3.14
CA GLU A 109 -6.61 5.04 4.27
C GLU A 109 -6.27 3.55 4.23
N ILE A 110 -5.01 3.23 4.50
CA ILE A 110 -4.54 1.85 4.69
C ILE A 110 -4.30 1.59 6.18
N ARG A 111 -4.68 0.41 6.67
CA ARG A 111 -4.43 -0.05 8.05
C ARG A 111 -3.81 -1.44 8.04
N PRO A 112 -2.91 -1.78 8.97
CA PRO A 112 -2.33 -3.11 9.02
C PRO A 112 -3.33 -4.13 9.56
N LEU A 113 -3.29 -5.36 9.03
CA LEU A 113 -3.90 -6.54 9.63
C LEU A 113 -2.99 -7.06 10.78
N SER A 114 -2.77 -6.21 11.77
CA SER A 114 -1.88 -6.47 12.90
C SER A 114 -2.22 -5.57 14.08
N ASP A 115 -2.12 -6.12 15.28
CA ASP A 115 -2.23 -5.36 16.54
C ASP A 115 -0.89 -4.79 17.00
N TYR A 116 0.19 -5.09 16.27
CA TYR A 116 1.52 -4.62 16.63
C TYR A 116 1.65 -3.12 16.40
N ARG A 117 2.06 -2.40 17.43
CA ARG A 117 2.05 -0.93 17.44
C ARG A 117 2.92 -0.32 16.33
N LEU A 118 4.10 -0.89 16.10
CA LEU A 118 5.01 -0.40 15.06
C LEU A 118 4.39 -0.51 13.66
N ASP A 119 3.61 -1.58 13.39
CA ASP A 119 2.91 -1.72 12.12
C ASP A 119 1.89 -0.60 11.91
N ARG A 120 1.16 -0.21 12.97
CA ARG A 120 0.23 0.93 12.91
C ARG A 120 0.94 2.25 12.66
N ILE A 121 2.09 2.49 13.30
CA ILE A 121 2.90 3.69 13.09
C ILE A 121 3.39 3.76 11.66
N ILE A 122 3.95 2.67 11.13
CA ILE A 122 4.44 2.60 9.75
C ILE A 122 3.30 2.90 8.75
N HIS A 123 2.12 2.27 8.91
CA HIS A 123 0.99 2.53 8.01
C HIS A 123 0.46 3.97 8.12
N ARG A 124 0.47 4.58 9.32
CA ARG A 124 0.17 6.01 9.47
C ARG A 124 1.15 6.90 8.72
N MET A 125 2.45 6.58 8.78
CA MET A 125 3.46 7.30 8.00
C MET A 125 3.23 7.15 6.50
N MET A 126 2.88 5.95 6.02
CA MET A 126 2.55 5.71 4.62
C MET A 126 1.31 6.51 4.19
N ASN A 127 0.25 6.55 5.00
CA ASN A 127 -0.94 7.37 4.75
C ASN A 127 -0.60 8.86 4.70
N LEU A 128 0.20 9.34 5.65
CA LEU A 128 0.64 10.74 5.68
C LEU A 128 1.46 11.08 4.43
N ALA A 129 2.36 10.19 3.99
CA ALA A 129 3.11 10.38 2.76
C ALA A 129 2.19 10.51 1.53
N VAL A 130 1.14 9.68 1.41
CA VAL A 130 0.14 9.81 0.35
C VAL A 130 -0.57 11.16 0.43
N LEU A 131 -1.04 11.56 1.62
CA LEU A 131 -1.75 12.82 1.84
C LEU A 131 -0.91 14.05 1.48
N LEU A 132 0.38 14.05 1.83
CA LEU A 132 1.30 15.15 1.53
C LEU A 132 1.64 15.26 0.04
N ASN A 133 1.65 14.11 -0.66
CA ASN A 133 2.00 14.06 -2.08
C ASN A 133 0.80 14.17 -3.03
N LEU A 134 -0.44 14.26 -2.53
CA LEU A 134 -1.66 14.33 -3.37
C LEU A 134 -1.61 15.38 -4.49
N TRP A 135 -0.86 16.47 -4.30
CA TRP A 135 -0.86 17.63 -5.18
C TRP A 135 0.43 17.82 -5.96
N LEU A 136 1.56 17.35 -5.42
CA LEU A 136 2.88 17.58 -6.02
C LEU A 136 3.36 16.37 -6.84
N ASP A 137 3.23 15.18 -6.28
CA ASP A 137 3.64 13.92 -6.90
C ASP A 137 2.67 12.81 -6.46
N PRO A 138 1.42 12.84 -7.00
CA PRO A 138 0.35 11.96 -6.55
C PRO A 138 0.73 10.50 -6.71
N LYS A 139 0.55 9.75 -5.60
CA LYS A 139 0.85 8.32 -5.49
C LYS A 139 -0.27 7.60 -4.75
N ALA A 140 -0.50 6.36 -5.12
CA ALA A 140 -1.37 5.44 -4.38
C ALA A 140 -0.79 4.04 -4.44
N PHE A 141 -1.15 3.21 -3.48
CA PHE A 141 -0.75 1.80 -3.48
C PHE A 141 -1.62 1.02 -4.46
N GLY A 142 -1.03 0.11 -5.22
CA GLY A 142 -1.69 -0.67 -6.25
C GLY A 142 -2.91 -1.46 -5.77
N PHE A 143 -2.94 -1.81 -4.48
CA PHE A 143 -4.05 -2.46 -3.81
C PHE A 143 -5.16 -1.49 -3.33
N CYS A 144 -5.07 -0.21 -3.65
CA CYS A 144 -6.00 0.81 -3.17
C CYS A 144 -6.15 1.93 -4.22
N ILE A 145 -6.50 1.57 -5.45
CA ILE A 145 -6.75 2.50 -6.55
C ILE A 145 -8.19 2.32 -7.01
N PHE A 146 -8.95 3.40 -6.96
CA PHE A 146 -10.33 3.47 -7.44
C PHE A 146 -10.39 4.47 -8.56
N VAL A 147 -10.88 4.05 -9.73
CA VAL A 147 -10.88 4.87 -10.93
C VAL A 147 -12.12 4.63 -11.76
N THR A 148 -12.65 5.66 -12.42
CA THR A 148 -13.70 5.46 -13.43
C THR A 148 -13.12 4.78 -14.66
N ARG A 149 -13.89 3.87 -15.27
CA ARG A 149 -13.50 3.22 -16.54
C ARG A 149 -13.08 4.23 -17.59
N ARG A 150 -13.84 5.29 -17.75
CA ARG A 150 -13.55 6.36 -18.70
C ARG A 150 -12.16 6.97 -18.51
N LEU A 151 -11.73 7.21 -17.25
CA LEU A 151 -10.40 7.73 -16.97
C LEU A 151 -9.32 6.66 -17.21
N PHE A 152 -9.58 5.43 -16.80
CA PHE A 152 -8.66 4.31 -17.01
C PHE A 152 -8.34 4.11 -18.50
N GLU A 153 -9.38 4.07 -19.34
CA GLU A 153 -9.25 3.93 -20.80
C GLU A 153 -8.54 5.14 -21.42
N ARG A 154 -8.86 6.35 -20.96
CA ARG A 154 -8.20 7.59 -21.43
C ARG A 154 -6.71 7.61 -21.15
N VAL A 155 -6.27 7.05 -20.04
CA VAL A 155 -4.86 6.97 -19.64
C VAL A 155 -4.13 5.83 -20.36
N GLY A 156 -4.86 4.84 -20.90
CA GLY A 156 -4.34 3.67 -21.56
C GLY A 156 -3.90 2.57 -20.59
N GLY A 157 -4.46 2.53 -19.38
CA GLY A 157 -4.15 1.51 -18.38
C GLY A 157 -2.77 1.66 -17.72
N PHE A 158 -2.31 0.58 -17.11
CA PHE A 158 -0.97 0.46 -16.50
C PHE A 158 0.09 0.21 -17.57
N ASP A 159 1.28 0.79 -17.40
CA ASP A 159 2.44 0.52 -18.28
C ASP A 159 3.07 -0.82 -17.90
N GLU A 160 2.86 -1.83 -18.72
CA GLU A 160 3.35 -3.21 -18.50
C GLU A 160 4.88 -3.34 -18.62
N THR A 161 5.55 -2.32 -19.15
CA THR A 161 7.01 -2.28 -19.23
C THR A 161 7.69 -1.86 -17.93
N ILE A 162 6.90 -1.36 -16.96
CA ILE A 162 7.38 -0.96 -15.63
C ILE A 162 7.33 -2.17 -14.71
N TYR A 163 8.48 -2.53 -14.17
CA TYR A 163 8.63 -3.71 -13.32
C TYR A 163 8.21 -3.45 -11.86
N VAL A 164 8.42 -2.24 -11.35
CA VAL A 164 8.12 -1.87 -9.94
C VAL A 164 7.55 -0.46 -9.91
N ALA A 165 6.51 -0.27 -9.11
CA ALA A 165 5.78 1.00 -8.93
C ALA A 165 5.02 1.45 -10.18
N GLU A 166 4.50 0.50 -10.95
CA GLU A 166 3.56 0.68 -12.06
C GLU A 166 2.27 1.38 -11.62
N ASP A 167 1.88 1.19 -10.36
CA ASP A 167 0.77 1.85 -9.70
C ASP A 167 0.98 3.36 -9.57
N ASN A 168 2.17 3.77 -9.15
CA ASN A 168 2.52 5.18 -9.03
C ASN A 168 2.62 5.87 -10.39
N ASP A 169 3.15 5.18 -11.42
CA ASP A 169 3.15 5.69 -12.79
C ASP A 169 1.72 5.91 -13.30
N PHE A 170 0.85 4.89 -13.15
CA PHE A 170 -0.55 5.00 -13.54
C PHE A 170 -1.24 6.18 -12.85
N VAL A 171 -1.11 6.29 -11.52
CA VAL A 171 -1.72 7.39 -10.75
C VAL A 171 -1.19 8.75 -11.20
N LYS A 172 0.10 8.86 -11.46
CA LYS A 172 0.72 10.09 -11.97
C LYS A 172 0.18 10.49 -13.33
N ARG A 173 0.09 9.56 -14.29
CA ARG A 173 -0.50 9.80 -15.63
C ARG A 173 -1.98 10.14 -15.53
N ALA A 174 -2.75 9.43 -14.72
CA ALA A 174 -4.16 9.70 -14.50
C ALA A 174 -4.39 11.07 -13.86
N SER A 175 -3.49 11.47 -12.94
CA SER A 175 -3.57 12.76 -12.24
C SER A 175 -3.34 13.97 -13.15
N MET A 176 -2.76 13.80 -14.33
CA MET A 176 -2.69 14.86 -15.34
C MET A 176 -4.07 15.22 -15.92
N PHE A 177 -5.02 14.31 -15.85
CA PHE A 177 -6.39 14.52 -16.32
C PHE A 177 -7.37 14.81 -15.18
N LYS A 178 -7.24 14.10 -14.07
CA LYS A 178 -8.15 14.16 -12.91
C LYS A 178 -7.37 13.99 -11.62
N ALA A 179 -7.41 14.98 -10.75
CA ALA A 179 -6.67 14.96 -9.49
C ALA A 179 -7.01 13.72 -8.64
N LEU A 180 -5.98 13.08 -8.08
CA LEU A 180 -6.14 12.02 -7.09
C LEU A 180 -6.88 12.55 -5.86
N ARG A 181 -7.88 11.81 -5.40
CA ARG A 181 -8.70 12.13 -4.22
C ARG A 181 -8.46 11.11 -3.11
N TYR A 182 -8.36 11.60 -1.89
CA TYR A 182 -8.26 10.76 -0.71
C TYR A 182 -9.63 10.64 -0.07
N LEU A 183 -10.21 9.43 -0.09
CA LEU A 183 -11.52 9.16 0.48
C LEU A 183 -11.44 9.16 2.00
N ASN A 184 -12.48 9.71 2.63
CA ASN A 184 -12.57 9.79 4.08
C ASN A 184 -13.60 8.82 4.67
N SER A 185 -14.42 8.23 3.82
CA SER A 185 -15.50 7.31 4.19
C SER A 185 -15.04 5.86 4.30
N ALA A 186 -13.83 5.53 3.82
CA ALA A 186 -13.36 4.15 3.74
C ALA A 186 -11.89 4.01 4.19
N TYR A 187 -11.54 2.80 4.61
CA TYR A 187 -10.16 2.34 4.81
C TYR A 187 -10.07 0.88 4.40
N ILE A 188 -8.87 0.43 4.03
CA ILE A 188 -8.59 -0.96 3.67
C ILE A 188 -7.57 -1.56 4.64
N MET A 189 -7.75 -2.82 5.03
CA MET A 189 -6.81 -3.54 5.88
C MET A 189 -5.85 -4.35 5.03
N VAL A 190 -4.54 -4.24 5.32
CA VAL A 190 -3.45 -4.79 4.49
C VAL A 190 -2.65 -5.81 5.28
N SER A 191 -2.34 -6.93 4.66
CA SER A 191 -1.46 -7.95 5.25
C SER A 191 -0.08 -7.39 5.54
N ILE A 192 0.47 -7.76 6.69
CA ILE A 192 1.85 -7.44 7.08
C ILE A 192 2.86 -8.52 6.66
N ARG A 193 2.42 -9.53 5.89
CA ARG A 193 3.25 -10.68 5.47
C ARG A 193 4.59 -10.25 4.86
N ARG A 194 4.60 -9.17 4.08
CA ARG A 194 5.85 -8.61 3.52
C ARG A 194 6.76 -8.05 4.61
N PHE A 195 6.20 -7.39 5.63
CA PHE A 195 6.98 -6.89 6.77
C PHE A 195 7.56 -8.01 7.62
N GLU A 196 6.82 -9.12 7.76
CA GLU A 196 7.30 -10.30 8.48
C GLU A 196 8.39 -11.03 7.69
N LYS A 197 8.26 -11.09 6.37
CA LYS A 197 9.20 -11.79 5.48
C LYS A 197 10.48 -11.00 5.23
N GLU A 198 10.39 -9.70 4.94
CA GLU A 198 11.53 -8.84 4.57
C GLU A 198 12.11 -8.08 5.79
N GLY A 199 11.41 -8.09 6.93
CA GLY A 199 11.71 -7.20 8.06
C GLY A 199 11.12 -5.79 7.84
N ARG A 200 10.51 -5.24 8.90
CA ARG A 200 9.83 -3.92 8.86
C ARG A 200 10.74 -2.80 8.39
N PHE A 201 11.95 -2.80 8.91
CA PHE A 201 12.95 -1.78 8.62
C PHE A 201 13.54 -1.91 7.21
N ALA A 202 13.89 -3.13 6.79
CA ALA A 202 14.38 -3.39 5.44
C ALA A 202 13.36 -2.96 4.38
N TYR A 203 12.07 -3.24 4.62
CA TYR A 203 10.99 -2.83 3.75
C TYR A 203 10.88 -1.30 3.63
N MET A 204 10.97 -0.56 4.75
CA MET A 204 10.96 0.91 4.74
C MET A 204 12.16 1.50 4.01
N LYS A 205 13.39 1.04 4.33
CA LYS A 205 14.62 1.46 3.62
C LYS A 205 14.52 1.22 2.13
N LYS A 206 13.98 0.07 1.73
CA LYS A 206 13.76 -0.29 0.34
C LYS A 206 12.80 0.69 -0.35
N GLY A 207 11.68 1.02 0.30
CA GLY A 207 10.71 2.01 -0.22
C GLY A 207 11.35 3.39 -0.43
N ILE A 208 12.14 3.88 0.53
CA ILE A 208 12.87 5.15 0.42
C ILE A 208 13.88 5.09 -0.74
N LYS A 209 14.70 4.02 -0.80
CA LYS A 209 15.70 3.84 -1.85
C LYS A 209 15.08 3.78 -3.25
N LEU A 210 13.95 3.09 -3.40
CA LEU A 210 13.20 3.02 -4.66
C LEU A 210 12.66 4.39 -5.08
N ASN A 211 12.09 5.16 -4.15
CA ASN A 211 11.59 6.50 -4.44
C ASN A 211 12.73 7.46 -4.85
N LEU A 212 13.89 7.41 -4.18
CA LEU A 212 15.06 8.19 -4.55
C LEU A 212 15.60 7.78 -5.94
N TYR A 213 15.70 6.48 -6.20
CA TYR A 213 16.14 5.98 -7.51
C TYR A 213 15.22 6.52 -8.63
N ARG A 214 13.89 6.42 -8.45
CA ARG A 214 12.90 6.90 -9.42
C ARG A 214 12.99 8.42 -9.64
N ALA A 215 13.23 9.18 -8.58
CA ALA A 215 13.38 10.64 -8.66
C ALA A 215 14.59 11.07 -9.49
N PHE A 216 15.70 10.30 -9.47
CA PHE A 216 16.95 10.66 -10.17
C PHE A 216 17.17 9.91 -11.48
N LYS A 217 16.66 8.69 -11.63
CA LYS A 217 16.92 7.81 -12.78
C LYS A 217 15.68 7.38 -13.57
N GLY A 218 14.50 7.78 -13.12
CA GLY A 218 13.24 7.42 -13.76
C GLY A 218 12.71 6.04 -13.36
N GLU A 219 11.71 5.54 -14.08
CA GLU A 219 10.98 4.32 -13.74
C GLU A 219 11.85 3.05 -13.87
N ILE A 220 11.60 2.07 -12.98
CA ILE A 220 12.38 0.81 -12.92
C ILE A 220 11.78 -0.20 -13.89
N ARG A 221 12.52 -0.52 -14.95
CA ARG A 221 12.08 -1.42 -16.04
C ARG A 221 12.82 -2.77 -16.05
N SER A 222 13.67 -3.05 -15.04
CA SER A 222 14.44 -4.29 -14.94
C SER A 222 14.44 -4.85 -13.52
N SER A 223 14.37 -6.17 -13.39
CA SER A 223 14.48 -6.89 -12.11
C SER A 223 15.88 -6.81 -11.47
N GLU A 224 16.90 -6.42 -12.22
CA GLU A 224 18.30 -6.35 -11.72
C GLU A 224 18.50 -5.26 -10.67
N VAL A 225 17.66 -4.22 -10.66
CA VAL A 225 17.75 -3.09 -9.74
C VAL A 225 17.22 -3.42 -8.34
N VAL A 226 16.43 -4.50 -8.20
CA VAL A 226 15.75 -4.87 -6.95
C VAL A 226 16.15 -6.27 -6.53
N LYS A 227 17.24 -6.41 -5.75
CA LYS A 227 17.53 -7.65 -5.02
C LYS A 227 16.80 -7.66 -3.69
N TYR A 228 16.09 -8.77 -3.40
CA TYR A 228 15.42 -9.01 -2.12
C TYR A 228 16.43 -9.58 -1.13
N GLU A 229 16.72 -8.85 -0.04
CA GLU A 229 17.46 -9.36 1.11
C GLU A 229 16.47 -9.61 2.25
N PHE A 230 16.60 -10.77 2.90
CA PHE A 230 15.71 -11.24 3.96
C PHE A 230 16.42 -11.25 5.30
N ASP A 231 15.97 -10.40 6.25
CA ASP A 231 16.27 -10.56 7.66
C ASP A 231 15.02 -10.27 8.50
N ALA A 232 14.59 -11.24 9.30
CA ALA A 232 13.39 -11.16 10.12
C ALA A 232 13.75 -10.77 11.56
N PHE A 233 13.19 -9.66 12.06
CA PHE A 233 13.34 -9.21 13.43
C PHE A 233 11.96 -9.07 14.11
N ASN A 234 11.67 -10.01 15.01
CA ASN A 234 10.52 -9.96 15.93
C ASN A 234 11.02 -10.05 17.36
N LYS A 235 11.14 -8.90 18.07
CA LYS A 235 11.42 -8.86 19.50
C LYS A 235 10.59 -7.79 20.22
N PRO A 236 10.24 -8.02 21.51
CA PRO A 236 9.47 -7.08 22.31
C PRO A 236 10.22 -5.75 22.53
N GLU A 237 9.47 -4.66 22.63
CA GLU A 237 9.93 -3.29 22.80
C GLU A 237 10.41 -3.03 24.23
N SER A 238 11.45 -2.20 24.40
CA SER A 238 11.89 -1.73 25.71
C SER A 238 11.01 -0.56 26.21
N PRO A 239 10.98 -0.24 27.52
CA PRO A 239 10.23 0.92 28.03
C PRO A 239 10.64 2.26 27.40
N GLU A 240 11.93 2.44 27.07
CA GLU A 240 12.41 3.64 26.37
C GLU A 240 11.91 3.72 24.94
N ASP A 241 11.81 2.54 24.27
CA ASP A 241 11.25 2.43 22.92
C ASP A 241 9.76 2.81 22.92
N LEU A 242 9.01 2.44 23.95
CA LEU A 242 7.59 2.77 24.10
C LEU A 242 7.35 4.30 24.21
N ASN A 243 8.17 5.03 24.98
CA ASN A 243 8.04 6.47 25.13
C ASN A 243 8.32 7.22 23.82
N LEU A 244 9.32 6.78 23.04
CA LEU A 244 9.62 7.37 21.74
C LEU A 244 8.50 7.10 20.75
N LEU A 245 8.00 5.85 20.69
CA LEU A 245 6.87 5.49 19.84
C LEU A 245 5.61 6.28 20.21
N ASP A 246 5.36 6.56 21.49
CA ASP A 246 4.26 7.43 21.95
C ASP A 246 4.39 8.84 21.38
N THR A 247 5.59 9.40 21.40
CA THR A 247 5.86 10.74 20.90
C THR A 247 5.66 10.80 19.38
N ILE A 248 6.25 9.85 18.65
CA ILE A 248 6.10 9.73 17.18
C ILE A 248 4.62 9.57 16.82
N GLU A 249 3.89 8.68 17.48
CA GLU A 249 2.47 8.45 17.19
C GLU A 249 1.61 9.69 17.42
N LYS A 250 1.83 10.44 18.50
CA LYS A 250 1.12 11.70 18.76
C LYS A 250 1.38 12.76 17.69
N HIS A 251 2.62 12.90 17.23
CA HIS A 251 2.96 13.84 16.15
C HIS A 251 2.35 13.41 14.82
N LEU A 252 2.38 12.11 14.48
CA LEU A 252 1.76 11.57 13.29
C LEU A 252 0.25 11.83 13.26
N ILE A 253 -0.45 11.59 14.36
CA ILE A 253 -1.90 11.86 14.47
C ILE A 253 -2.20 13.32 14.15
N LYS A 254 -1.47 14.27 14.78
CA LYS A 254 -1.65 15.71 14.54
C LYS A 254 -1.37 16.10 13.08
N ALA A 255 -0.27 15.61 12.52
CA ALA A 255 0.12 15.88 11.13
C ALA A 255 -0.91 15.30 10.14
N GLU A 256 -1.40 14.09 10.39
CA GLU A 256 -2.44 13.44 9.57
C GLU A 256 -3.76 14.21 9.62
N GLU A 257 -4.23 14.60 10.81
CA GLU A 257 -5.46 15.43 10.96
C GLU A 257 -5.34 16.75 10.21
N LYS A 258 -4.20 17.45 10.36
CA LYS A 258 -3.94 18.71 9.68
C LYS A 258 -3.96 18.53 8.15
N SER A 259 -3.31 17.48 7.65
CA SER A 259 -3.25 17.14 6.23
C SER A 259 -4.63 16.76 5.67
N ARG A 260 -5.44 15.98 6.42
CA ARG A 260 -6.82 15.64 6.05
C ARG A 260 -7.72 16.88 6.00
N ARG A 261 -7.63 17.78 6.99
CA ARG A 261 -8.40 19.04 7.00
C ARG A 261 -8.09 19.90 5.79
N PHE A 262 -6.81 20.00 5.44
CA PHE A 262 -6.40 20.74 4.25
C PHE A 262 -6.89 20.03 2.97
N SER A 263 -6.67 18.74 2.80
CA SER A 263 -7.14 17.99 1.64
C SER A 263 -8.65 18.19 1.42
N ARG A 264 -9.46 18.13 2.50
CA ARG A 264 -10.90 18.39 2.43
C ARG A 264 -11.22 19.82 1.95
N ARG A 265 -10.48 20.83 2.42
CA ARG A 265 -10.67 22.24 1.98
C ARG A 265 -10.29 22.43 0.53
N ALA A 266 -9.12 21.93 0.13
CA ALA A 266 -8.64 22.00 -1.24
C ALA A 266 -9.55 21.24 -2.23
N GLN A 267 -10.10 20.09 -1.82
CA GLN A 267 -11.07 19.34 -2.61
C GLN A 267 -12.40 20.07 -2.82
N LYS A 268 -12.82 20.94 -1.88
CA LYS A 268 -14.03 21.77 -2.02
C LYS A 268 -13.83 22.96 -2.98
N GLN A 269 -12.61 23.45 -3.13
CA GLN A 269 -12.29 24.65 -3.93
C GLN A 269 -11.90 24.34 -5.37
N SER A 270 -11.98 23.10 -5.84
CA SER A 270 -11.67 22.62 -7.21
C SER A 270 -10.30 23.02 -7.79
N SER A 271 -9.48 23.82 -7.10
CA SER A 271 -8.11 24.15 -7.51
C SER A 271 -7.23 24.40 -6.27
N ALA A 272 -6.14 23.64 -6.14
CA ALA A 272 -5.08 24.00 -5.23
C ALA A 272 -4.24 25.13 -5.88
N THR A 273 -4.28 26.33 -5.31
CA THR A 273 -3.40 27.41 -5.75
C THR A 273 -1.99 27.22 -5.20
N ALA A 274 -0.96 27.80 -5.87
CA ALA A 274 0.42 27.77 -5.39
C ALA A 274 0.58 28.28 -3.95
N SER A 275 -0.28 29.21 -3.51
CA SER A 275 -0.32 29.69 -2.11
C SER A 275 -0.83 28.64 -1.14
N SER A 276 -1.80 27.79 -1.56
CA SER A 276 -2.31 26.68 -0.76
C SER A 276 -1.25 25.59 -0.56
N ILE A 277 -0.41 25.35 -1.57
CA ILE A 277 0.70 24.38 -1.51
C ILE A 277 1.78 24.86 -0.54
N ARG A 278 2.11 26.16 -0.54
CA ARG A 278 3.10 26.72 0.42
C ARG A 278 2.67 26.59 1.90
N GLN A 279 1.38 26.53 2.19
CA GLN A 279 0.88 26.27 3.54
C GLN A 279 1.16 24.86 4.05
N PHE A 280 1.57 23.94 3.15
CA PHE A 280 1.95 22.56 3.48
C PHE A 280 3.43 22.40 3.83
N GLN A 281 4.31 23.36 3.50
CA GLN A 281 5.74 23.26 3.76
C GLN A 281 6.05 22.86 5.22
N PRO A 282 5.42 23.44 6.25
CA PRO A 282 5.66 23.05 7.64
C PRO A 282 5.27 21.60 7.94
N SER A 283 4.29 21.02 7.21
CA SER A 283 3.88 19.62 7.40
C SER A 283 4.83 18.64 6.72
N LEU A 284 5.50 19.06 5.65
CA LEU A 284 6.56 18.30 5.01
C LEU A 284 7.82 18.25 5.87
N ASP A 285 8.19 19.37 6.46
CA ASP A 285 9.34 19.46 7.38
C ASP A 285 9.10 18.62 8.66
N GLU A 286 7.89 18.67 9.22
CA GLU A 286 7.49 17.83 10.35
C GLU A 286 7.53 16.33 10.00
N TYR A 287 7.10 15.96 8.79
CA TYR A 287 7.18 14.60 8.29
C TYR A 287 8.62 14.11 8.10
N ALA A 288 9.50 14.96 7.55
CA ALA A 288 10.92 14.65 7.40
C ALA A 288 11.57 14.39 8.78
N HIS A 289 11.29 15.24 9.77
CA HIS A 289 11.79 15.05 11.14
C HIS A 289 11.30 13.73 11.76
N LEU A 290 10.01 13.38 11.57
CA LEU A 290 9.48 12.10 12.06
C LEU A 290 10.14 10.88 11.41
N ILE A 291 10.51 10.97 10.12
CA ILE A 291 11.28 9.92 9.44
C ILE A 291 12.67 9.80 10.07
N GLU A 292 13.35 10.92 10.32
CA GLU A 292 14.67 10.93 10.96
C GLU A 292 14.64 10.32 12.36
N GLU A 293 13.68 10.71 13.20
CA GLU A 293 13.49 10.14 14.55
C GLU A 293 13.26 8.62 14.50
N LEU A 294 12.43 8.16 13.55
CA LEU A 294 12.16 6.73 13.37
C LEU A 294 13.40 5.99 12.84
N ASP A 295 14.16 6.57 11.92
CA ASP A 295 15.38 5.98 11.38
C ASP A 295 16.46 5.83 12.47
N GLU A 296 16.62 6.84 13.33
CA GLU A 296 17.49 6.75 14.50
C GLU A 296 17.05 5.68 15.49
N TYR A 297 15.75 5.58 15.77
CA TYR A 297 15.20 4.53 16.64
C TYR A 297 15.50 3.14 16.10
N LEU A 298 15.23 2.93 14.83
CA LEU A 298 15.45 1.65 14.17
C LEU A 298 16.94 1.31 14.07
N GLY A 299 17.79 2.29 13.81
CA GLY A 299 19.25 2.11 13.81
C GLY A 299 19.83 1.71 15.18
N ARG A 300 19.33 2.32 16.27
CA ARG A 300 19.71 1.93 17.63
C ARG A 300 19.23 0.51 17.97
N LYS A 301 18.04 0.13 17.53
CA LYS A 301 17.50 -1.22 17.74
C LYS A 301 18.33 -2.27 17.01
N GLU A 302 18.69 -2.02 15.75
CA GLU A 302 19.56 -2.91 14.95
C GLU A 302 20.93 -3.11 15.60
N GLN A 303 21.59 -2.04 16.09
CA GLN A 303 22.87 -2.15 16.77
C GLN A 303 22.80 -2.94 18.09
N ARG A 304 21.71 -2.77 18.87
CA ARG A 304 21.48 -3.54 20.10
C ARG A 304 21.29 -5.04 19.78
N GLU A 305 20.59 -5.37 18.73
CA GLU A 305 20.33 -6.74 18.31
C GLU A 305 21.58 -7.44 17.79
N GLN A 306 22.38 -6.77 16.96
CA GLN A 306 23.68 -7.28 16.50
C GLN A 306 24.64 -7.54 17.67
N ARG A 307 24.66 -6.66 18.67
CA ARG A 307 25.46 -6.83 19.88
C ARG A 307 25.01 -8.04 20.71
N GLN A 308 23.70 -8.24 20.85
CA GLN A 308 23.14 -9.38 21.55
C GLN A 308 23.40 -10.70 20.81
N GLN A 309 23.30 -10.69 19.48
CA GLN A 309 23.60 -11.88 18.66
C GLN A 309 25.08 -12.27 18.78
N LYS A 310 26.00 -11.31 18.70
CA LYS A 310 27.43 -11.56 18.93
C LYS A 310 27.70 -12.16 20.30
N LEU A 311 27.02 -11.67 21.36
CA LEU A 311 27.14 -12.24 22.70
C LEU A 311 26.61 -13.68 22.75
N ARG A 312 25.47 -13.98 22.14
CA ARG A 312 24.92 -15.37 22.09
C ARG A 312 25.85 -16.29 21.32
N ASP A 313 26.43 -15.87 20.23
CA ASP A 313 27.36 -16.69 19.44
C ASP A 313 28.67 -16.91 20.18
N PHE A 314 29.13 -15.94 20.98
CA PHE A 314 30.29 -16.07 21.86
C PHE A 314 30.06 -17.07 23.00
N PHE A 315 28.84 -17.14 23.54
CA PHE A 315 28.48 -18.07 24.62
C PHE A 315 27.94 -19.43 24.16
N LYS A 316 27.86 -19.69 22.85
CA LYS A 316 27.53 -21.03 22.36
C LYS A 316 28.64 -22.03 22.72
N PRO A 317 28.34 -23.13 23.42
CA PRO A 317 29.35 -24.12 23.72
C PRO A 317 29.89 -24.68 22.40
N HIS A 318 31.21 -24.61 22.23
CA HIS A 318 31.89 -25.33 21.16
C HIS A 318 31.56 -26.82 21.30
N ARG A 319 30.71 -27.36 20.43
CA ARG A 319 30.60 -28.80 20.28
C ARG A 319 31.95 -29.29 19.77
N SER A 320 32.76 -29.81 20.66
CA SER A 320 33.96 -30.55 20.32
C SER A 320 33.57 -31.70 19.41
N SER A 321 34.05 -31.70 18.20
CA SER A 321 34.09 -32.83 17.30
C SER A 321 35.04 -33.87 17.89
N ALA A 322 34.55 -34.71 18.81
CA ALA A 322 35.17 -35.96 19.13
C ALA A 322 34.52 -37.01 18.25
N GLN A 323 35.12 -37.27 17.12
CA GLN A 323 34.98 -38.51 16.39
C GLN A 323 36.28 -39.28 16.59
N SER A 324 36.21 -40.32 17.35
CA SER A 324 37.11 -41.48 17.29
C SER A 324 36.35 -42.60 16.63
#